data_a8b3fd64d607655853eb987a6e3e8c3a
#
_entry.id   a8b3fd64d607655853eb987a6e3e8c3a
#
_cell.length_a   1.000
_cell.length_b   1.000
_cell.length_c   1.000
_cell.angle_alpha   90.00
_cell.angle_beta   90.00
_cell.angle_gamma   90.00
#
_symmetry.space_group_name_H-M   'P 1'
#
loop_
_entity.id
_entity.type
_entity.pdbx_description
1 polymer ?
#
loop_
_entity_poly.entity_id
_entity_poly.type
_entity_poly.pdbx_seq_one_letter_code
_entity_poly.pdbx_strand_id
1 'polypeptide(L)'
;MNSIVIGSGFGGIAAALRLKAKGHQVKLIEKHPDLGGRARVFKKNGFIFDGGPTVITAPYLINELFELFKKDPKNYIELSPLKIWYQFIFEDKSKFNYSGDEANMVKQIEDISKDDVEGYQKLVSFTKKIFDKGFTELADVPFDKPFVMMQQLPALLKLKSYKSVYSLVSSFIKNEKLRRMLSMHPLLVGGNPFTTTSIYGLILYLEKKWGIHYSMGGTGNIIKGLEKLMLEEGID
;
A
#
# COMPACT_ATOMS: atom_id res chain seq x y z
N MET A 1 -2.28 6.45 32.37
CA MET A 1 -3.28 7.33 31.72
C MET A 1 -4.34 6.47 31.10
N ASN A 2 -5.62 6.91 31.10
CA ASN A 2 -6.69 6.19 30.42
C ASN A 2 -6.92 6.80 29.05
N SER A 3 -7.10 5.97 28.01
CA SER A 3 -7.32 6.40 26.63
C SER A 3 -8.45 5.62 26.00
N ILE A 4 -9.27 6.31 25.22
CA ILE A 4 -10.36 5.71 24.45
C ILE A 4 -10.04 5.94 22.96
N VAL A 5 -10.07 4.86 22.18
CA VAL A 5 -9.93 4.87 20.72
C VAL A 5 -11.29 4.53 20.11
N ILE A 6 -11.76 5.34 19.18
CA ILE A 6 -13.06 5.14 18.52
C ILE A 6 -12.82 4.67 17.09
N GLY A 7 -13.31 3.46 16.78
CA GLY A 7 -13.17 2.80 15.48
C GLY A 7 -12.01 1.82 15.41
N SER A 8 -12.30 0.62 14.90
CA SER A 8 -11.38 -0.52 14.79
C SER A 8 -10.85 -0.75 13.37
N GLY A 9 -10.75 0.27 12.53
CA GLY A 9 -9.96 0.19 11.31
C GLY A 9 -8.47 0.06 11.62
N PHE A 10 -7.61 -0.23 10.63
CA PHE A 10 -6.15 -0.35 10.83
C PHE A 10 -5.55 0.82 11.63
N GLY A 11 -5.98 2.07 11.34
CA GLY A 11 -5.50 3.25 12.07
C GLY A 11 -5.87 3.24 13.55
N GLY A 12 -7.12 2.86 13.88
CA GLY A 12 -7.58 2.75 15.26
C GLY A 12 -6.89 1.63 16.02
N ILE A 13 -6.76 0.44 15.42
CA ILE A 13 -6.02 -0.70 16.00
C ILE A 13 -4.56 -0.30 16.25
N ALA A 14 -3.89 0.31 15.27
CA ALA A 14 -2.51 0.76 15.41
C ALA A 14 -2.35 1.81 16.52
N ALA A 15 -3.29 2.77 16.61
CA ALA A 15 -3.28 3.77 17.68
C ALA A 15 -3.48 3.13 19.06
N ALA A 16 -4.43 2.19 19.19
CA ALA A 16 -4.68 1.48 20.44
C ALA A 16 -3.45 0.71 20.92
N LEU A 17 -2.82 -0.06 20.03
CA LEU A 17 -1.60 -0.83 20.34
C LEU A 17 -0.44 0.10 20.74
N ARG A 18 -0.20 1.20 20.00
CA ARG A 18 0.86 2.16 20.32
C ARG A 18 0.63 2.89 21.66
N LEU A 19 -0.62 3.24 21.97
CA LEU A 19 -0.96 3.83 23.27
C LEU A 19 -0.73 2.82 24.40
N LYS A 20 -1.12 1.54 24.19
CA LYS A 20 -0.87 0.48 25.16
C LYS A 20 0.61 0.27 25.40
N ALA A 21 1.43 0.21 24.36
CA ALA A 21 2.90 0.11 24.46
C ALA A 21 3.53 1.28 25.23
N LYS A 22 2.88 2.46 25.21
CA LYS A 22 3.26 3.64 26.02
C LYS A 22 2.75 3.58 27.47
N GLY A 23 2.14 2.47 27.91
CA GLY A 23 1.68 2.28 29.27
C GLY A 23 0.28 2.83 29.58
N HIS A 24 -0.53 3.17 28.56
CA HIS A 24 -1.91 3.59 28.77
C HIS A 24 -2.83 2.40 29.07
N GLN A 25 -3.86 2.61 29.88
CA GLN A 25 -5.04 1.76 29.89
C GLN A 25 -5.90 2.15 28.70
N VAL A 26 -6.10 1.22 27.76
CA VAL A 26 -6.75 1.54 26.48
C VAL A 26 -8.06 0.79 26.36
N LYS A 27 -9.12 1.53 25.95
CA LYS A 27 -10.40 0.98 25.51
C LYS A 27 -10.60 1.33 24.05
N LEU A 28 -10.88 0.32 23.20
CA LEU A 28 -11.24 0.50 21.80
C LEU A 28 -12.74 0.28 21.64
N ILE A 29 -13.43 1.23 21.05
CA ILE A 29 -14.88 1.19 20.83
C ILE A 29 -15.16 1.08 19.34
N GLU A 30 -15.92 0.04 18.95
CA GLU A 30 -16.39 -0.19 17.59
C GLU A 30 -17.92 -0.28 17.55
N LYS A 31 -18.53 0.32 16.55
CA LYS A 31 -20.01 0.32 16.40
C LYS A 31 -20.54 -0.95 15.73
N HIS A 32 -19.70 -1.67 15.01
CA HIS A 32 -20.05 -2.92 14.31
C HIS A 32 -19.64 -4.13 15.14
N PRO A 33 -20.29 -5.28 14.95
CA PRO A 33 -19.90 -6.52 15.63
C PRO A 33 -18.53 -7.04 15.19
N ASP A 34 -18.07 -6.68 13.99
CA ASP A 34 -16.82 -7.10 13.41
C ASP A 34 -15.81 -5.95 13.39
N LEU A 35 -14.56 -6.25 13.77
CA LEU A 35 -13.44 -5.31 13.69
C LEU A 35 -12.94 -5.14 12.25
N GLY A 36 -12.06 -4.16 12.04
CA GLY A 36 -11.32 -3.97 10.79
C GLY A 36 -11.78 -2.79 9.93
N GLY A 37 -12.94 -2.17 10.22
CA GLY A 37 -13.43 -1.03 9.45
C GLY A 37 -13.58 -1.34 7.95
N ARG A 38 -12.79 -0.71 7.08
CA ARG A 38 -12.77 -1.01 5.64
C ARG A 38 -12.08 -2.34 5.29
N ALA A 39 -11.32 -2.93 6.19
CA ALA A 39 -10.69 -4.24 6.03
C ALA A 39 -11.52 -5.40 6.64
N ARG A 40 -12.75 -5.12 7.06
CA ARG A 40 -13.66 -6.15 7.58
C ARG A 40 -14.06 -7.14 6.49
N VAL A 41 -14.48 -8.31 6.92
CA VAL A 41 -14.91 -9.41 6.04
C VAL A 41 -16.42 -9.56 6.11
N PHE A 42 -17.04 -9.78 4.96
CA PHE A 42 -18.47 -10.06 4.88
C PHE A 42 -18.70 -11.56 4.69
N LYS A 43 -19.61 -12.14 5.48
CA LYS A 43 -20.02 -13.54 5.35
C LYS A 43 -21.47 -13.58 4.88
N LYS A 44 -21.72 -14.27 3.77
CA LYS A 44 -23.07 -14.42 3.22
C LYS A 44 -23.22 -15.80 2.54
N ASN A 45 -24.23 -16.56 2.94
CA ASN A 45 -24.58 -17.85 2.34
C ASN A 45 -23.38 -18.84 2.25
N GLY A 46 -22.55 -18.89 3.30
CA GLY A 46 -21.34 -19.74 3.33
C GLY A 46 -20.12 -19.18 2.61
N PHE A 47 -20.25 -18.07 1.88
CA PHE A 47 -19.15 -17.38 1.22
C PHE A 47 -18.52 -16.33 2.12
N ILE A 48 -17.22 -16.09 1.92
CA ILE A 48 -16.41 -15.08 2.61
C ILE A 48 -15.94 -14.07 1.57
N PHE A 49 -16.20 -12.78 1.82
CA PHE A 49 -15.81 -11.68 0.94
C PHE A 49 -14.94 -10.70 1.72
N ASP A 50 -13.69 -10.54 1.30
CA ASP A 50 -12.84 -9.48 1.80
C ASP A 50 -13.40 -8.11 1.35
N GLY A 51 -13.68 -7.22 2.29
CA GLY A 51 -14.25 -5.90 2.02
C GLY A 51 -13.20 -4.82 1.78
N GLY A 52 -11.91 -5.17 1.88
CA GLY A 52 -10.82 -4.20 1.90
C GLY A 52 -9.60 -4.63 1.09
N PRO A 53 -8.45 -4.08 1.45
CA PRO A 53 -7.21 -4.28 0.71
C PRO A 53 -6.76 -5.74 0.78
N THR A 54 -6.58 -6.35 -0.39
CA THR A 54 -6.03 -7.72 -0.53
C THR A 54 -4.54 -7.71 -0.90
N VAL A 55 -4.03 -6.55 -1.29
CA VAL A 55 -2.65 -6.33 -1.72
C VAL A 55 -1.84 -5.73 -0.56
N ILE A 56 -0.93 -6.50 0.01
CA ILE A 56 -0.09 -6.07 1.13
C ILE A 56 1.30 -5.70 0.61
N THR A 57 1.60 -4.42 0.56
CA THR A 57 2.83 -3.87 -0.04
C THR A 57 3.87 -3.38 0.97
N ALA A 58 3.49 -3.19 2.23
CA ALA A 58 4.38 -2.74 3.29
C ALA A 58 4.18 -3.58 4.57
N PRO A 59 4.53 -4.87 4.55
CA PRO A 59 4.26 -5.80 5.64
C PRO A 59 4.92 -5.38 6.97
N TYR A 60 6.03 -4.65 6.91
CA TYR A 60 6.70 -4.16 8.12
C TYR A 60 5.83 -3.24 8.97
N LEU A 61 4.89 -2.48 8.38
CA LEU A 61 3.94 -1.64 9.14
C LEU A 61 2.98 -2.46 10.02
N ILE A 62 2.73 -3.70 9.63
CA ILE A 62 1.95 -4.65 10.42
C ILE A 62 2.86 -5.30 11.46
N ASN A 63 4.05 -5.73 11.05
CA ASN A 63 5.00 -6.43 11.92
C ASN A 63 5.43 -5.57 13.11
N GLU A 64 5.69 -4.27 12.89
CA GLU A 64 6.10 -3.35 13.96
C GLU A 64 5.09 -3.29 15.12
N LEU A 65 3.78 -3.53 14.87
CA LEU A 65 2.77 -3.53 15.93
C LEU A 65 2.96 -4.71 16.89
N PHE A 66 3.43 -5.85 16.39
CA PHE A 66 3.77 -7.02 17.21
C PHE A 66 5.11 -6.81 17.93
N GLU A 67 6.07 -6.20 17.25
CA GLU A 67 7.40 -5.90 17.79
C GLU A 67 7.33 -4.98 19.01
N LEU A 68 6.34 -4.06 19.08
CA LEU A 68 6.08 -3.22 20.26
C LEU A 68 5.94 -4.05 21.54
N PHE A 69 5.46 -5.29 21.45
CA PHE A 69 5.22 -6.20 22.55
C PHE A 69 6.16 -7.42 22.55
N LYS A 70 7.23 -7.38 21.74
CA LYS A 70 8.21 -8.45 21.58
C LYS A 70 7.56 -9.78 21.14
N LYS A 71 6.50 -9.70 20.33
CA LYS A 71 5.80 -10.85 19.75
C LYS A 71 6.27 -11.10 18.33
N ASP A 72 6.37 -12.37 17.92
CA ASP A 72 6.65 -12.72 16.52
C ASP A 72 5.34 -12.66 15.71
N PRO A 73 5.25 -11.78 14.68
CA PRO A 73 4.06 -11.67 13.85
C PRO A 73 3.63 -12.98 13.19
N LYS A 74 4.58 -13.87 12.89
CA LYS A 74 4.31 -15.18 12.25
C LYS A 74 3.42 -16.10 13.08
N ASN A 75 3.35 -15.91 14.40
CA ASN A 75 2.46 -16.67 15.28
C ASN A 75 1.00 -16.19 15.21
N TYR A 76 0.73 -15.11 14.48
CA TYR A 76 -0.57 -14.44 14.40
C TYR A 76 -1.07 -14.31 12.95
N ILE A 77 -0.18 -14.02 12.00
CA ILE A 77 -0.52 -13.69 10.62
C ILE A 77 0.49 -14.36 9.70
N GLU A 78 0.00 -15.09 8.70
CA GLU A 78 0.82 -15.66 7.65
C GLU A 78 0.73 -14.78 6.38
N LEU A 79 1.84 -14.13 6.01
CA LEU A 79 1.97 -13.34 4.80
C LEU A 79 2.85 -14.09 3.78
N SER A 80 2.28 -14.45 2.64
CA SER A 80 2.98 -15.15 1.57
C SER A 80 3.40 -14.15 0.48
N PRO A 81 4.70 -14.06 0.12
CA PRO A 81 5.15 -13.21 -0.97
C PRO A 81 4.67 -13.76 -2.32
N LEU A 82 4.19 -12.88 -3.20
CA LEU A 82 3.74 -13.24 -4.54
C LEU A 82 4.90 -13.14 -5.54
N LYS A 83 5.04 -14.15 -6.41
CA LYS A 83 6.02 -14.14 -7.52
C LYS A 83 5.54 -13.25 -8.66
N ILE A 84 4.27 -13.39 -9.05
CA ILE A 84 3.59 -12.51 -10.01
C ILE A 84 2.62 -11.66 -9.21
N TRP A 85 2.77 -10.35 -9.31
CA TRP A 85 1.94 -9.40 -8.57
C TRP A 85 0.64 -9.13 -9.29
N TYR A 86 0.74 -8.85 -10.62
CA TYR A 86 -0.40 -8.61 -11.49
C TYR A 86 -0.16 -9.29 -12.83
N GLN A 87 -1.21 -9.83 -13.41
CA GLN A 87 -1.20 -10.27 -14.79
C GLN A 87 -2.10 -9.35 -15.62
N PHE A 88 -1.50 -8.66 -16.58
CA PHE A 88 -2.23 -7.86 -17.55
C PHE A 88 -2.55 -8.71 -18.76
N ILE A 89 -3.80 -8.66 -19.20
CA ILE A 89 -4.28 -9.30 -20.43
C ILE A 89 -4.77 -8.17 -21.33
N PHE A 90 -4.12 -7.99 -22.46
CA PHE A 90 -4.47 -6.95 -23.43
C PHE A 90 -5.55 -7.41 -24.41
N GLU A 91 -6.12 -6.48 -25.17
CA GLU A 91 -7.19 -6.72 -26.15
C GLU A 91 -6.79 -7.77 -27.21
N ASP A 92 -5.52 -7.80 -27.61
CA ASP A 92 -4.94 -8.80 -28.51
C ASP A 92 -4.60 -10.13 -27.83
N LYS A 93 -5.07 -10.34 -26.59
CA LYS A 93 -4.84 -11.51 -25.76
C LYS A 93 -3.37 -11.72 -25.34
N SER A 94 -2.46 -10.83 -25.69
CA SER A 94 -1.10 -10.84 -25.15
C SER A 94 -1.13 -10.63 -23.64
N LYS A 95 -0.17 -11.24 -22.93
CA LYS A 95 -0.10 -11.19 -21.47
C LYS A 95 1.20 -10.51 -21.03
N PHE A 96 1.14 -9.82 -19.91
CA PHE A 96 2.30 -9.26 -19.23
C PHE A 96 2.23 -9.63 -17.73
N ASN A 97 3.26 -10.25 -17.21
CA ASN A 97 3.37 -10.64 -15.81
C ASN A 97 4.20 -9.60 -15.05
N TYR A 98 3.51 -8.70 -14.38
CA TYR A 98 4.16 -7.68 -13.56
C TYR A 98 4.65 -8.30 -12.24
N SER A 99 5.93 -8.12 -11.94
CA SER A 99 6.58 -8.76 -10.79
C SER A 99 7.76 -7.94 -10.26
N GLY A 100 8.38 -8.42 -9.17
CA GLY A 100 9.61 -7.86 -8.61
C GLY A 100 10.88 -8.31 -9.34
N ASP A 101 10.79 -9.26 -10.25
CA ASP A 101 11.91 -9.73 -11.05
C ASP A 101 12.24 -8.71 -12.16
N GLU A 102 13.27 -7.90 -11.89
CA GLU A 102 13.68 -6.81 -12.80
C GLU A 102 14.12 -7.33 -14.17
N ALA A 103 14.84 -8.45 -14.22
CA ALA A 103 15.29 -9.02 -15.48
C ALA A 103 14.13 -9.45 -16.36
N ASN A 104 13.14 -10.12 -15.75
CA ASN A 104 11.92 -10.54 -16.44
C ASN A 104 11.06 -9.33 -16.85
N MET A 105 10.96 -8.29 -16.00
CA MET A 105 10.25 -7.04 -16.33
C MET A 105 10.86 -6.36 -17.56
N VAL A 106 12.19 -6.19 -17.56
CA VAL A 106 12.92 -5.57 -18.69
C VAL A 106 12.74 -6.38 -19.97
N LYS A 107 12.87 -7.72 -19.90
CA LYS A 107 12.66 -8.59 -21.07
C LYS A 107 11.25 -8.45 -21.66
N GLN A 108 10.22 -8.51 -20.85
CA GLN A 108 8.83 -8.36 -21.32
C GLN A 108 8.56 -6.96 -21.90
N ILE A 109 9.19 -5.91 -21.35
CA ILE A 109 9.11 -4.55 -21.90
C ILE A 109 9.83 -4.48 -23.26
N GLU A 110 11.02 -5.08 -23.38
CA GLU A 110 11.77 -5.14 -24.63
C GLU A 110 10.99 -5.87 -25.73
N ASP A 111 10.32 -6.97 -25.39
CA ASP A 111 9.48 -7.75 -26.32
C ASP A 111 8.29 -6.92 -26.86
N ILE A 112 7.78 -5.94 -26.08
CA ILE A 112 6.69 -5.05 -26.51
C ILE A 112 7.24 -3.80 -27.22
N SER A 113 8.29 -3.19 -26.63
CA SER A 113 8.88 -1.94 -27.10
C SER A 113 10.30 -1.77 -26.58
N LYS A 114 11.29 -2.07 -27.42
CA LYS A 114 12.70 -1.96 -27.06
C LYS A 114 13.08 -0.54 -26.65
N ASP A 115 12.50 0.46 -27.32
CA ASP A 115 12.73 1.89 -27.03
C ASP A 115 12.27 2.33 -25.66
N ASP A 116 11.38 1.58 -25.00
CA ASP A 116 10.82 1.92 -23.69
C ASP A 116 11.59 1.33 -22.51
N VAL A 117 12.60 0.49 -22.76
CA VAL A 117 13.43 -0.11 -21.69
C VAL A 117 14.14 0.97 -20.86
N GLU A 118 14.81 1.90 -21.52
CA GLU A 118 15.48 3.02 -20.84
C GLU A 118 14.48 3.94 -20.14
N GLY A 119 13.31 4.16 -20.79
CA GLY A 119 12.20 4.94 -20.24
C GLY A 119 11.67 4.33 -18.95
N TYR A 120 11.50 3.01 -18.90
CA TYR A 120 11.10 2.28 -17.70
C TYR A 120 12.10 2.43 -16.55
N GLN A 121 13.40 2.27 -16.81
CA GLN A 121 14.44 2.45 -15.80
C GLN A 121 14.45 3.88 -15.22
N LYS A 122 14.29 4.88 -16.08
CA LYS A 122 14.15 6.30 -15.68
C LYS A 122 12.89 6.53 -14.86
N LEU A 123 11.75 5.92 -15.23
CA LEU A 123 10.51 5.99 -14.49
C LEU A 123 10.66 5.39 -13.09
N VAL A 124 11.24 4.20 -12.96
CA VAL A 124 11.52 3.56 -11.67
C VAL A 124 12.39 4.46 -10.79
N SER A 125 13.48 5.02 -11.36
CA SER A 125 14.35 5.93 -10.63
C SER A 125 13.63 7.22 -10.21
N PHE A 126 12.71 7.73 -11.02
CA PHE A 126 11.92 8.90 -10.69
C PHE A 126 10.89 8.61 -9.59
N THR A 127 10.19 7.47 -9.68
CA THR A 127 9.22 7.07 -8.66
C THR A 127 9.88 6.78 -7.31
N LYS A 128 11.16 6.35 -7.30
CA LYS A 128 11.95 6.29 -6.06
C LYS A 128 12.05 7.66 -5.38
N LYS A 129 12.32 8.73 -6.14
CA LYS A 129 12.39 10.10 -5.55
C LYS A 129 11.06 10.55 -4.99
N ILE A 130 9.95 10.18 -5.64
CA ILE A 130 8.60 10.45 -5.12
C ILE A 130 8.37 9.65 -3.83
N PHE A 131 8.79 8.39 -3.80
CA PHE A 131 8.69 7.51 -2.63
C PHE A 131 9.52 8.05 -1.45
N ASP A 132 10.77 8.41 -1.68
CA ASP A 132 11.66 8.94 -0.64
C ASP A 132 11.03 10.21 0.00
N LYS A 133 10.44 11.09 -0.80
CA LYS A 133 9.77 12.29 -0.29
C LYS A 133 8.40 12.00 0.32
N GLY A 134 7.52 11.31 -0.40
CA GLY A 134 6.13 11.14 -0.01
C GLY A 134 5.92 10.11 1.08
N PHE A 135 6.68 9.01 1.05
CA PHE A 135 6.51 7.91 1.99
C PHE A 135 7.56 7.92 3.11
N THR A 136 8.84 8.24 2.82
CA THR A 136 9.89 8.19 3.84
C THR A 136 9.95 9.47 4.67
N GLU A 137 9.85 10.65 4.03
CA GLU A 137 9.99 11.92 4.75
C GLU A 137 8.66 12.47 5.29
N LEU A 138 7.55 12.23 4.58
CA LEU A 138 6.28 12.90 4.86
C LEU A 138 5.19 12.00 5.46
N ALA A 139 5.41 10.68 5.56
CA ALA A 139 4.39 9.75 6.07
C ALA A 139 3.93 10.08 7.49
N ASP A 140 4.83 10.52 8.34
CA ASP A 140 4.58 10.83 9.75
C ASP A 140 4.40 12.34 10.02
N VAL A 141 4.40 13.17 8.97
CA VAL A 141 4.27 14.63 9.11
C VAL A 141 2.79 15.02 9.11
N PRO A 142 2.27 15.62 10.18
CA PRO A 142 0.90 16.11 10.18
C PRO A 142 0.78 17.35 9.28
N PHE A 143 -0.18 17.33 8.37
CA PHE A 143 -0.51 18.46 7.48
C PHE A 143 -1.61 19.36 8.07
N ASP A 144 -1.55 19.60 9.37
CA ASP A 144 -2.53 20.39 10.12
C ASP A 144 -2.36 21.90 9.96
N LYS A 145 -1.20 22.36 9.47
CA LYS A 145 -0.88 23.78 9.28
C LYS A 145 -0.62 24.11 7.82
N PRO A 146 -1.22 25.19 7.26
CA PRO A 146 -0.97 25.63 5.88
C PRO A 146 0.51 25.87 5.58
N PHE A 147 1.28 26.33 6.57
CA PHE A 147 2.71 26.59 6.43
C PHE A 147 3.51 25.32 6.09
N VAL A 148 3.14 24.17 6.67
CA VAL A 148 3.77 22.87 6.36
C VAL A 148 3.58 22.51 4.89
N MET A 149 2.37 22.72 4.35
CA MET A 149 2.09 22.50 2.92
C MET A 149 2.91 23.45 2.02
N MET A 150 3.02 24.73 2.41
CA MET A 150 3.80 25.70 1.64
C MET A 150 5.29 25.34 1.58
N GLN A 151 5.87 24.84 2.68
CA GLN A 151 7.25 24.37 2.70
C GLN A 151 7.50 23.18 1.76
N GLN A 152 6.50 22.33 1.52
CA GLN A 152 6.63 21.18 0.62
C GLN A 152 6.44 21.55 -0.85
N LEU A 153 5.88 22.72 -1.17
CA LEU A 153 5.53 23.13 -2.53
C LEU A 153 6.71 23.02 -3.53
N PRO A 154 7.94 23.51 -3.22
CA PRO A 154 9.07 23.37 -4.14
C PRO A 154 9.41 21.90 -4.45
N ALA A 155 9.37 21.02 -3.46
CA ALA A 155 9.62 19.60 -3.64
C ALA A 155 8.52 18.95 -4.49
N LEU A 156 7.25 19.26 -4.22
CA LEU A 156 6.11 18.76 -4.99
C LEU A 156 6.17 19.21 -6.45
N LEU A 157 6.56 20.45 -6.73
CA LEU A 157 6.76 20.95 -8.11
C LEU A 157 7.89 20.20 -8.82
N LYS A 158 9.05 20.00 -8.14
CA LYS A 158 10.18 19.25 -8.67
C LYS A 158 9.83 17.80 -8.99
N LEU A 159 8.95 17.20 -8.19
CA LEU A 159 8.43 15.84 -8.37
C LEU A 159 7.25 15.80 -9.35
N LYS A 160 6.91 16.92 -10.01
CA LYS A 160 5.84 17.02 -11.01
C LYS A 160 4.47 16.60 -10.48
N SER A 161 4.19 16.81 -9.19
CA SER A 161 2.95 16.40 -8.52
C SER A 161 1.68 17.02 -9.12
N TYR A 162 1.82 18.08 -9.92
CA TYR A 162 0.74 18.69 -10.69
C TYR A 162 0.28 17.86 -11.91
N LYS A 163 1.06 16.85 -12.31
CA LYS A 163 0.68 15.92 -13.37
C LYS A 163 -0.21 14.80 -12.83
N SER A 164 -0.97 14.15 -13.69
CA SER A 164 -1.57 12.85 -13.36
C SER A 164 -0.52 11.73 -13.45
N VAL A 165 -0.81 10.58 -12.82
CA VAL A 165 0.07 9.39 -12.92
C VAL A 165 0.24 8.99 -14.38
N TYR A 166 -0.84 8.93 -15.16
CA TYR A 166 -0.75 8.60 -16.58
C TYR A 166 0.11 9.60 -17.36
N SER A 167 -0.04 10.91 -17.11
CA SER A 167 0.77 11.95 -17.75
C SER A 167 2.25 11.86 -17.35
N LEU A 168 2.53 11.50 -16.08
CA LEU A 168 3.90 11.26 -15.64
C LEU A 168 4.51 10.07 -16.37
N VAL A 169 3.83 8.92 -16.38
CA VAL A 169 4.29 7.69 -17.06
C VAL A 169 4.51 7.96 -18.55
N SER A 170 3.58 8.67 -19.22
CA SER A 170 3.68 9.05 -20.63
C SER A 170 4.89 9.94 -20.95
N SER A 171 5.48 10.62 -19.95
CA SER A 171 6.71 11.39 -20.16
C SER A 171 7.98 10.53 -20.21
N PHE A 172 7.88 9.23 -19.89
CA PHE A 172 8.98 8.26 -19.92
C PHE A 172 8.73 7.13 -20.93
N ILE A 173 7.48 6.74 -21.14
CA ILE A 173 7.07 5.56 -21.91
C ILE A 173 6.33 6.00 -23.17
N LYS A 174 6.67 5.41 -24.29
CA LYS A 174 6.07 5.71 -25.61
C LYS A 174 4.92 4.76 -25.96
N ASN A 175 5.09 3.47 -25.69
CA ASN A 175 4.10 2.43 -26.02
C ASN A 175 2.85 2.53 -25.15
N GLU A 176 1.67 2.52 -25.78
CA GLU A 176 0.39 2.73 -25.09
C GLU A 176 0.02 1.59 -24.11
N LYS A 177 0.30 0.33 -24.45
CA LYS A 177 0.07 -0.80 -23.54
C LYS A 177 0.87 -0.66 -22.26
N LEU A 178 2.16 -0.29 -22.40
CA LEU A 178 3.05 -0.07 -21.25
C LEU A 178 2.62 1.15 -20.44
N ARG A 179 2.15 2.23 -21.07
CA ARG A 179 1.60 3.40 -20.35
C ARG A 179 0.43 3.00 -19.46
N ARG A 180 -0.56 2.29 -20.01
CA ARG A 180 -1.74 1.84 -19.29
C ARG A 180 -1.35 0.95 -18.10
N MET A 181 -0.47 -0.02 -18.34
CA MET A 181 -0.01 -0.94 -17.31
C MET A 181 0.75 -0.21 -16.17
N LEU A 182 1.76 0.60 -16.51
CA LEU A 182 2.62 1.27 -15.54
C LEU A 182 1.91 2.43 -14.80
N SER A 183 0.75 2.87 -15.26
CA SER A 183 -0.05 3.91 -14.61
C SER A 183 -1.20 3.38 -13.76
N MET A 184 -1.36 2.07 -13.58
CA MET A 184 -2.53 1.45 -12.94
C MET A 184 -2.61 1.67 -11.42
N HIS A 185 -1.50 2.00 -10.76
CA HIS A 185 -1.39 2.03 -9.30
C HIS A 185 -2.46 2.85 -8.56
N PRO A 186 -2.95 4.01 -9.08
CA PRO A 186 -4.08 4.70 -8.46
C PRO A 186 -5.34 3.87 -8.30
N LEU A 187 -5.57 2.87 -9.17
CA LEU A 187 -6.73 1.98 -9.07
C LEU A 187 -6.76 1.19 -7.76
N LEU A 188 -5.59 0.89 -7.19
CA LEU A 188 -5.47 0.17 -5.91
C LEU A 188 -6.05 0.96 -4.73
N VAL A 189 -6.17 2.28 -4.87
CA VAL A 189 -6.72 3.18 -3.85
C VAL A 189 -8.01 3.87 -4.32
N GLY A 190 -8.63 3.35 -5.38
CA GLY A 190 -9.89 3.88 -5.94
C GLY A 190 -9.72 5.18 -6.75
N GLY A 191 -8.49 5.51 -7.17
CA GLY A 191 -8.19 6.69 -7.97
C GLY A 191 -8.17 6.42 -9.48
N ASN A 192 -8.51 7.42 -10.28
CA ASN A 192 -8.41 7.35 -11.72
C ASN A 192 -6.99 7.78 -12.17
N PRO A 193 -6.21 6.93 -12.89
CA PRO A 193 -4.85 7.26 -13.34
C PRO A 193 -4.72 8.56 -14.15
N PHE A 194 -5.77 8.96 -14.85
CA PHE A 194 -5.78 10.16 -15.68
C PHE A 194 -5.97 11.46 -14.91
N THR A 195 -6.51 11.39 -13.69
CA THR A 195 -6.80 12.57 -12.86
C THR A 195 -6.07 12.57 -11.52
N THR A 196 -5.66 11.39 -11.03
CA THR A 196 -4.94 11.26 -9.75
C THR A 196 -3.52 11.79 -9.89
N THR A 197 -3.10 12.61 -8.92
CA THR A 197 -1.76 13.22 -8.87
C THR A 197 -0.64 12.18 -8.98
N SER A 198 0.43 12.54 -9.71
CA SER A 198 1.59 11.69 -9.96
C SER A 198 2.35 11.25 -8.70
N ILE A 199 2.05 11.83 -7.52
CA ILE A 199 2.57 11.35 -6.24
C ILE A 199 2.25 9.88 -6.02
N TYR A 200 1.08 9.41 -6.45
CA TYR A 200 0.72 7.99 -6.36
C TYR A 200 1.61 7.06 -7.20
N GLY A 201 2.45 7.60 -8.07
CA GLY A 201 3.53 6.86 -8.72
C GLY A 201 4.56 6.27 -7.73
N LEU A 202 4.59 6.78 -6.47
CA LEU A 202 5.39 6.19 -5.39
C LEU A 202 5.09 4.70 -5.16
N ILE A 203 3.85 4.27 -5.43
CA ILE A 203 3.41 2.88 -5.21
C ILE A 203 4.23 1.92 -6.08
N LEU A 204 4.56 2.30 -7.32
CA LEU A 204 5.42 1.50 -8.19
C LEU A 204 6.76 1.17 -7.51
N TYR A 205 7.39 2.15 -6.87
CA TYR A 205 8.65 1.91 -6.17
C TYR A 205 8.46 1.19 -4.84
N LEU A 206 7.36 1.48 -4.13
CA LEU A 206 7.00 0.82 -2.88
C LEU A 206 6.86 -0.69 -3.07
N GLU A 207 6.16 -1.12 -4.13
CA GLU A 207 6.04 -2.53 -4.50
C GLU A 207 7.38 -3.16 -4.84
N LYS A 208 8.23 -2.47 -5.58
CA LYS A 208 9.59 -2.95 -5.89
C LYS A 208 10.47 -3.10 -4.64
N LYS A 209 10.28 -2.24 -3.65
CA LYS A 209 11.10 -2.23 -2.43
C LYS A 209 10.76 -3.38 -1.50
N TRP A 210 9.49 -3.70 -1.32
CA TRP A 210 9.04 -4.68 -0.33
C TRP A 210 8.30 -5.89 -0.93
N GLY A 211 8.00 -5.84 -2.21
CA GLY A 211 7.18 -6.85 -2.86
C GLY A 211 5.69 -6.72 -2.52
N ILE A 212 4.93 -7.64 -3.08
CA ILE A 212 3.51 -7.80 -2.76
C ILE A 212 3.31 -9.13 -2.05
N HIS A 213 2.52 -9.10 -0.98
CA HIS A 213 2.18 -10.25 -0.17
C HIS A 213 0.68 -10.47 -0.15
N TYR A 214 0.29 -11.73 0.01
CA TYR A 214 -1.08 -12.14 0.27
C TYR A 214 -1.19 -12.66 1.71
N SER A 215 -2.23 -12.24 2.42
CA SER A 215 -2.54 -12.80 3.72
C SER A 215 -3.22 -14.15 3.55
N MET A 216 -2.61 -15.23 4.02
CA MET A 216 -3.20 -16.56 3.94
C MET A 216 -4.51 -16.60 4.71
N GLY A 217 -5.58 -17.06 4.02
CA GLY A 217 -6.95 -17.02 4.54
C GLY A 217 -7.65 -15.65 4.43
N GLY A 218 -7.10 -14.72 3.64
CA GLY A 218 -7.69 -13.40 3.33
C GLY A 218 -7.32 -12.30 4.33
N THR A 219 -7.73 -11.08 4.01
CA THR A 219 -7.44 -9.88 4.82
C THR A 219 -8.02 -9.98 6.24
N GLY A 220 -9.12 -10.70 6.41
CA GLY A 220 -9.72 -10.96 7.72
C GLY A 220 -8.79 -11.62 8.72
N ASN A 221 -7.80 -12.41 8.26
CA ASN A 221 -6.83 -13.02 9.16
C ASN A 221 -5.82 -12.02 9.73
N ILE A 222 -5.53 -10.94 9.00
CA ILE A 222 -4.74 -9.82 9.55
C ILE A 222 -5.49 -9.19 10.72
N ILE A 223 -6.78 -8.92 10.53
CA ILE A 223 -7.61 -8.32 11.58
C ILE A 223 -7.69 -9.24 12.80
N LYS A 224 -7.93 -10.54 12.61
CA LYS A 224 -7.96 -11.51 13.71
C LYS A 224 -6.62 -11.60 14.46
N GLY A 225 -5.50 -11.58 13.72
CA GLY A 225 -4.17 -11.57 14.34
C GLY A 225 -3.93 -10.34 15.21
N LEU A 226 -4.33 -9.16 14.72
CA LEU A 226 -4.25 -7.90 15.47
C LEU A 226 -5.23 -7.86 16.64
N GLU A 227 -6.44 -8.39 16.49
CA GLU A 227 -7.43 -8.55 17.56
C GLU A 227 -6.86 -9.44 18.69
N LYS A 228 -6.32 -10.61 18.34
CA LYS A 228 -5.68 -11.50 19.28
C LYS A 228 -4.56 -10.78 20.06
N LEU A 229 -3.71 -10.02 19.37
CA LEU A 229 -2.67 -9.23 20.02
C LEU A 229 -3.26 -8.21 20.99
N MET A 230 -4.29 -7.46 20.60
CA MET A 230 -4.95 -6.46 21.46
C MET A 230 -5.51 -7.10 22.74
N LEU A 231 -6.17 -8.26 22.61
CA LEU A 231 -6.74 -8.99 23.76
C LEU A 231 -5.64 -9.50 24.70
N GLU A 232 -4.56 -10.09 24.17
CA GLU A 232 -3.41 -10.56 24.96
C GLU A 232 -2.76 -9.42 25.74
N GLU A 233 -2.70 -8.22 25.15
CA GLU A 233 -2.12 -7.05 25.81
C GLU A 233 -3.13 -6.31 26.71
N GLY A 234 -4.36 -6.82 26.87
CA GLY A 234 -5.36 -6.26 27.78
C GLY A 234 -5.93 -4.91 27.28
N ILE A 235 -6.16 -4.79 25.99
CA ILE A 235 -6.98 -3.70 25.41
C ILE A 235 -8.43 -4.15 25.44
N ASP A 236 -9.28 -3.34 26.09
CA ASP A 236 -10.73 -3.57 26.20
C ASP A 236 -11.44 -3.06 24.94
#